data_87ebda76a92ee42e4f84bc063e2c19ff
#
_entry.id   87ebda76a92ee42e4f84bc063e2c19ff
#
_cell.length_a   1.000
_cell.length_b   1.000
_cell.length_c   1.000
_cell.angle_alpha   90.00
_cell.angle_beta   90.00
_cell.angle_gamma   90.00
#
_symmetry.space_group_name_H-M   'P 1'
#
loop_
_entity.id
_entity.type
_entity.pdbx_description
1 polymer ?
#
loop_
_entity_poly.entity_id
_entity_poly.type
_entity_poly.pdbx_seq_one_letter_code
_entity_poly.pdbx_strand_id
1 'polypeptide(L)'
;YYNNNQKYLERIYLLFDNKFSVAPMMDWTDQHCRYFHRLISSHAVLYTEMISADALLYGPREKLLSFNKEELPCVLQLGGNNPDKLSKAAKYGQDNGYSEINLNIGCPSNRVQNGSFGACLMETPKLVAECVKVIKENCQIPVTIKCRIGVDDMDEIKGLDNFVDEVSLLGVKLFIILSLIHI
;
A
#
# COMPACT_ATOMS: atom_id res chain seq x y z
N TYR A 1 -4.86 26.18 -12.10
CA TYR A 1 -3.65 25.39 -11.77
C TYR A 1 -3.95 24.02 -11.15
N TYR A 2 -5.11 23.84 -10.49
CA TYR A 2 -5.50 22.57 -9.85
C TYR A 2 -5.86 21.44 -10.84
N ASN A 3 -6.33 21.78 -12.04
CA ASN A 3 -6.91 20.81 -12.98
C ASN A 3 -5.88 20.02 -13.81
N ASN A 4 -4.65 20.49 -13.93
CA ASN A 4 -3.63 19.83 -14.74
C ASN A 4 -2.91 18.68 -14.00
N ASN A 5 -2.70 18.82 -12.70
CA ASN A 5 -2.07 17.76 -11.90
C ASN A 5 -2.98 16.53 -11.73
N GLN A 6 -4.29 16.75 -11.56
CA GLN A 6 -5.25 15.66 -11.44
C GLN A 6 -5.38 14.84 -12.73
N LYS A 7 -5.43 15.52 -13.91
CA LYS A 7 -5.36 14.85 -15.21
C LYS A 7 -4.03 14.14 -15.48
N TYR A 8 -2.94 14.68 -14.96
CA TYR A 8 -1.62 14.04 -15.10
C TYR A 8 -1.54 12.77 -14.26
N LEU A 9 -2.06 12.80 -13.03
CA LEU A 9 -2.14 11.64 -12.12
C LEU A 9 -3.10 10.57 -12.65
N GLU A 10 -4.26 10.94 -13.16
CA GLU A 10 -5.19 10.01 -13.82
C GLU A 10 -4.57 9.37 -15.08
N ARG A 11 -3.75 10.10 -15.82
CA ARG A 11 -3.02 9.60 -16.99
C ARG A 11 -1.90 8.63 -16.59
N ILE A 12 -1.23 8.87 -15.46
CA ILE A 12 -0.25 7.93 -14.89
C ILE A 12 -0.96 6.64 -14.46
N TYR A 13 -2.13 6.73 -13.82
CA TYR A 13 -2.93 5.57 -13.42
C TYR A 13 -3.39 4.72 -14.60
N LEU A 14 -3.73 5.34 -15.73
CA LEU A 14 -4.11 4.67 -16.99
C LEU A 14 -2.92 4.06 -17.72
N LEU A 15 -1.69 4.54 -17.44
CA LEU A 15 -0.46 4.02 -18.05
C LEU A 15 0.06 2.75 -17.37
N PHE A 16 -0.35 2.49 -16.13
CA PHE A 16 0.02 1.26 -15.44
C PHE A 16 -1.04 0.21 -15.73
N ASP A 17 -0.74 -0.68 -16.66
CA ASP A 17 -1.47 -1.91 -16.84
C ASP A 17 -1.19 -2.81 -15.62
N ASN A 18 -1.99 -2.63 -14.55
CA ASN A 18 -1.87 -3.38 -13.29
C ASN A 18 -2.17 -4.89 -13.44
N LYS A 19 -2.11 -5.43 -14.66
CA LYS A 19 -2.36 -6.86 -14.92
C LYS A 19 -1.32 -7.77 -14.29
N PHE A 20 -0.09 -7.27 -14.08
CA PHE A 20 0.97 -8.03 -13.46
C PHE A 20 1.72 -7.19 -12.44
N SER A 21 1.83 -7.70 -11.23
CA SER A 21 2.54 -7.06 -10.12
C SER A 21 3.40 -8.08 -9.38
N VAL A 22 4.54 -7.65 -8.88
CA VAL A 22 5.32 -8.43 -7.92
C VAL A 22 4.90 -8.04 -6.52
N ALA A 23 4.27 -8.98 -5.81
CA ALA A 23 3.72 -8.73 -4.48
C ALA A 23 4.81 -8.32 -3.46
N PRO A 24 4.47 -7.47 -2.47
CA PRO A 24 5.39 -7.15 -1.37
C PRO A 24 5.71 -8.39 -0.54
N MET A 25 6.99 -8.68 -0.36
CA MET A 25 7.48 -9.84 0.39
C MET A 25 8.64 -9.43 1.28
N MET A 26 8.45 -9.56 2.62
CA MET A 26 9.51 -9.28 3.60
C MET A 26 10.74 -10.13 3.34
N ASP A 27 11.91 -9.52 3.47
CA ASP A 27 13.23 -10.11 3.23
C ASP A 27 13.49 -10.55 1.77
N TRP A 28 12.59 -10.21 0.84
CA TRP A 28 12.70 -10.60 -0.58
C TRP A 28 12.59 -9.43 -1.54
N THR A 29 11.57 -8.58 -1.46
CA THR A 29 11.37 -7.50 -2.43
C THR A 29 12.13 -6.22 -2.07
N ASP A 30 13.40 -6.37 -1.75
CA ASP A 30 14.36 -5.28 -1.59
C ASP A 30 14.68 -4.59 -2.94
N GLN A 31 15.50 -3.54 -2.92
CA GLN A 31 15.87 -2.81 -4.13
C GLN A 31 16.58 -3.69 -5.18
N HIS A 32 17.33 -4.71 -4.78
CA HIS A 32 18.04 -5.58 -5.72
C HIS A 32 17.09 -6.53 -6.42
N CYS A 33 16.15 -7.12 -5.67
CA CYS A 33 15.11 -7.97 -6.21
C CYS A 33 14.18 -7.18 -7.15
N ARG A 34 13.75 -5.97 -6.77
CA ARG A 34 12.93 -5.13 -7.63
C ARG A 34 13.65 -4.71 -8.91
N TYR A 35 14.91 -4.33 -8.83
CA TYR A 35 15.71 -4.04 -10.02
C TYR A 35 15.81 -5.26 -10.94
N PHE A 36 16.09 -6.45 -10.39
CA PHE A 36 16.12 -7.70 -11.16
C PHE A 36 14.78 -7.97 -11.87
N HIS A 37 13.65 -7.82 -11.17
CA HIS A 37 12.33 -7.98 -11.78
C HIS A 37 12.09 -6.95 -12.91
N ARG A 38 12.59 -5.73 -12.77
CA ARG A 38 12.47 -4.72 -13.81
C ARG A 38 13.27 -5.07 -15.06
N LEU A 39 14.40 -5.73 -14.93
CA LEU A 39 15.16 -6.26 -16.08
C LEU A 39 14.39 -7.35 -16.84
N ILE A 40 13.57 -8.13 -16.13
CA ILE A 40 12.73 -9.17 -16.74
C ILE A 40 11.47 -8.56 -17.40
N SER A 41 10.85 -7.55 -16.76
CA SER A 41 9.60 -6.96 -17.22
C SER A 41 9.58 -5.44 -17.04
N SER A 42 9.50 -4.74 -18.17
CA SER A 42 9.33 -3.27 -18.18
C SER A 42 7.94 -2.81 -17.70
N HIS A 43 6.95 -3.71 -17.66
CA HIS A 43 5.54 -3.39 -17.38
C HIS A 43 5.07 -3.81 -15.98
N ALA A 44 5.80 -4.68 -15.28
CA ALA A 44 5.41 -5.14 -13.95
C ALA A 44 5.35 -3.96 -12.96
N VAL A 45 4.31 -3.91 -12.15
CA VAL A 45 4.25 -3.03 -10.98
C VAL A 45 5.02 -3.67 -9.84
N LEU A 46 6.02 -2.97 -9.31
CA LEU A 46 6.90 -3.46 -8.27
C LEU A 46 6.51 -2.86 -6.92
N TYR A 47 6.48 -3.69 -5.90
CA TYR A 47 6.18 -3.27 -4.53
C TYR A 47 7.44 -3.36 -3.67
N THR A 48 7.59 -2.40 -2.74
CA THR A 48 8.58 -2.54 -1.67
C THR A 48 8.17 -3.68 -0.73
N GLU A 49 9.07 -4.07 0.14
CA GLU A 49 8.67 -4.75 1.37
C GLU A 49 7.71 -3.86 2.18
N MET A 50 6.97 -4.45 3.12
CA MET A 50 6.15 -3.64 4.02
C MET A 50 7.05 -2.86 4.99
N ILE A 51 6.96 -1.53 4.95
CA ILE A 51 7.69 -0.64 5.86
C ILE A 51 6.68 -0.05 6.86
N SER A 52 6.93 -0.21 8.16
CA SER A 52 6.05 0.39 9.16
C SER A 52 6.22 1.92 9.18
N ALA A 53 5.13 2.64 9.44
CA ALA A 53 5.17 4.10 9.55
C ALA A 53 6.18 4.55 10.63
N ASP A 54 6.26 3.83 11.75
CA ASP A 54 7.23 4.13 12.82
C ASP A 54 8.68 3.96 12.35
N ALA A 55 8.97 2.96 11.53
CA ALA A 55 10.31 2.78 10.97
C ALA A 55 10.73 3.96 10.09
N LEU A 56 9.81 4.54 9.31
CA LEU A 56 10.09 5.72 8.50
C LEU A 56 10.22 7.01 9.32
N LEU A 57 9.48 7.11 10.42
CA LEU A 57 9.52 8.30 11.26
C LEU A 57 10.75 8.35 12.17
N TYR A 58 11.16 7.20 12.70
CA TYR A 58 12.16 7.12 13.76
C TYR A 58 13.41 6.31 13.39
N GLY A 59 13.39 5.59 12.29
CA GLY A 59 14.49 4.75 11.81
C GLY A 59 15.31 5.37 10.68
N PRO A 60 16.14 4.57 10.00
CA PRO A 60 17.02 5.01 8.92
C PRO A 60 16.25 5.23 7.62
N ARG A 61 15.44 6.27 7.57
CA ARG A 61 14.51 6.61 6.48
C ARG A 61 15.12 6.54 5.09
N GLU A 62 16.28 7.15 4.88
CA GLU A 62 16.96 7.20 3.59
C GLU A 62 17.24 5.79 3.06
N LYS A 63 17.71 4.90 3.94
CA LYS A 63 17.93 3.49 3.58
C LYS A 63 16.63 2.77 3.27
N LEU A 64 15.57 2.99 4.06
CA LEU A 64 14.29 2.32 3.92
C LEU A 64 13.53 2.77 2.65
N LEU A 65 13.71 4.01 2.22
CA LEU A 65 13.06 4.57 1.03
C LEU A 65 13.94 4.51 -0.23
N SER A 66 15.15 3.93 -0.14
CA SER A 66 16.02 3.89 -1.30
C SER A 66 15.49 2.96 -2.38
N PHE A 67 15.48 3.43 -3.62
CA PHE A 67 15.20 2.64 -4.83
C PHE A 67 15.90 3.27 -6.03
N ASN A 68 16.11 2.47 -7.08
CA ASN A 68 16.67 2.96 -8.33
C ASN A 68 15.56 3.50 -9.24
N LYS A 69 15.84 4.54 -10.02
CA LYS A 69 14.85 5.12 -10.95
C LYS A 69 14.31 4.10 -11.96
N GLU A 70 15.13 3.13 -12.31
CA GLU A 70 14.78 2.05 -13.21
C GLU A 70 13.69 1.13 -12.64
N GLU A 71 13.52 1.07 -11.30
CA GLU A 71 12.47 0.27 -10.67
C GLU A 71 11.05 0.82 -10.91
N LEU A 72 10.91 2.07 -11.37
CA LEU A 72 9.60 2.66 -11.61
C LEU A 72 8.82 1.93 -12.73
N PRO A 73 7.47 1.78 -12.55
CA PRO A 73 6.68 2.21 -11.41
C PRO A 73 6.92 1.33 -10.18
N CYS A 74 7.18 1.98 -9.05
CA CYS A 74 7.39 1.32 -7.76
C CYS A 74 6.40 1.84 -6.72
N VAL A 75 5.77 0.92 -5.99
CA VAL A 75 4.75 1.19 -4.97
C VAL A 75 5.38 1.04 -3.59
N LEU A 76 5.21 2.05 -2.73
CA LEU A 76 5.61 1.96 -1.33
C LEU A 76 4.49 1.30 -0.52
N GLN A 77 4.76 0.11 0.05
CA GLN A 77 3.82 -0.51 0.97
C GLN A 77 4.10 -0.08 2.41
N LEU A 78 3.07 0.47 3.06
CA LEU A 78 3.11 0.92 4.44
C LEU A 78 2.30 0.00 5.37
N GLY A 79 2.82 -0.18 6.58
CA GLY A 79 2.09 -0.80 7.69
C GLY A 79 1.96 0.17 8.86
N GLY A 80 0.80 0.16 9.52
CA GLY A 80 0.51 1.00 10.66
C GLY A 80 -0.99 1.13 10.90
N ASN A 81 -1.36 1.71 12.05
CA ASN A 81 -2.75 1.94 12.47
C ASN A 81 -2.99 3.37 12.97
N ASN A 82 -1.98 4.22 12.93
CA ASN A 82 -2.11 5.61 13.35
C ASN A 82 -2.20 6.52 12.11
N PRO A 83 -3.33 7.26 11.93
CA PRO A 83 -3.56 8.09 10.75
C PRO A 83 -2.46 9.15 10.51
N ASP A 84 -2.04 9.86 11.55
CA ASP A 84 -1.04 10.92 11.44
C ASP A 84 0.35 10.38 11.06
N LYS A 85 0.74 9.25 11.65
CA LYS A 85 2.01 8.60 11.33
C LYS A 85 2.03 8.06 9.90
N LEU A 86 0.95 7.41 9.49
CA LEU A 86 0.80 6.91 8.11
C LEU A 86 0.80 8.04 7.10
N SER A 87 0.13 9.16 7.39
CA SER A 87 0.12 10.34 6.53
C SER A 87 1.52 10.93 6.34
N LYS A 88 2.30 11.07 7.42
CA LYS A 88 3.69 11.53 7.35
C LYS A 88 4.56 10.55 6.55
N ALA A 89 4.41 9.25 6.79
CA ALA A 89 5.13 8.20 6.06
C ALA A 89 4.80 8.21 4.57
N ALA A 90 3.52 8.35 4.22
CA ALA A 90 3.06 8.47 2.84
C ALA A 90 3.64 9.71 2.14
N LYS A 91 3.68 10.85 2.84
CA LYS A 91 4.30 12.08 2.34
C LYS A 91 5.78 11.87 2.04
N TYR A 92 6.52 11.17 2.90
CA TYR A 92 7.92 10.82 2.61
C TYR A 92 8.05 9.92 1.37
N GLY A 93 7.14 8.96 1.17
CA GLY A 93 7.10 8.14 -0.03
C GLY A 93 6.89 8.98 -1.30
N GLN A 94 5.91 9.86 -1.28
CA GLN A 94 5.65 10.78 -2.39
C GLN A 94 6.86 11.66 -2.71
N ASP A 95 7.46 12.26 -1.69
CA ASP A 95 8.60 13.17 -1.86
C ASP A 95 9.87 12.46 -2.36
N ASN A 96 9.98 11.15 -2.12
CA ASN A 96 11.04 10.31 -2.69
C ASN A 96 10.73 9.80 -4.10
N GLY A 97 9.52 10.04 -4.65
CA GLY A 97 9.17 9.72 -6.02
C GLY A 97 8.51 8.35 -6.24
N TYR A 98 7.99 7.72 -5.19
CA TYR A 98 7.17 6.52 -5.34
C TYR A 98 5.89 6.82 -6.12
N SER A 99 5.45 5.86 -6.92
CA SER A 99 4.31 6.01 -7.81
C SER A 99 2.95 5.92 -7.10
N GLU A 100 2.91 5.22 -5.97
CA GLU A 100 1.69 4.89 -5.24
C GLU A 100 2.02 4.54 -3.78
N ILE A 101 1.07 4.78 -2.88
CA ILE A 101 1.08 4.27 -1.50
C ILE A 101 0.12 3.10 -1.41
N ASN A 102 0.59 1.97 -0.92
CA ASN A 102 -0.24 0.80 -0.63
C ASN A 102 -0.29 0.54 0.88
N LEU A 103 -1.47 0.38 1.45
CA LEU A 103 -1.61 0.01 2.85
C LEU A 103 -1.70 -1.51 3.00
N ASN A 104 -0.90 -2.05 3.91
CA ASN A 104 -0.95 -3.47 4.28
C ASN A 104 -2.02 -3.71 5.32
N ILE A 105 -3.11 -4.36 4.88
CA ILE A 105 -4.25 -4.78 5.72
C ILE A 105 -4.39 -6.31 5.67
N GLY A 106 -3.28 -7.02 5.43
CA GLY A 106 -3.37 -8.47 5.21
C GLY A 106 -2.25 -9.30 5.86
N CYS A 107 -1.22 -8.69 6.43
CA CYS A 107 -0.11 -9.42 7.06
C CYS A 107 -0.56 -10.04 8.40
N PRO A 108 -0.44 -11.38 8.59
CA PRO A 108 -0.88 -12.05 9.80
C PRO A 108 0.26 -12.30 10.81
N SER A 109 1.47 -11.78 10.57
CA SER A 109 2.62 -12.09 11.42
C SER A 109 2.44 -11.56 12.83
N ASN A 110 2.92 -12.33 13.83
CA ASN A 110 2.84 -11.96 15.25
C ASN A 110 3.46 -10.58 15.52
N ARG A 111 4.54 -10.23 14.84
CA ARG A 111 5.19 -8.91 14.95
C ARG A 111 4.25 -7.78 14.52
N VAL A 112 3.46 -8.00 13.49
CA VAL A 112 2.50 -7.04 12.96
C VAL A 112 1.27 -6.97 13.86
N GLN A 113 0.77 -8.12 14.33
CA GLN A 113 -0.36 -8.19 15.25
C GLN A 113 -0.04 -7.53 16.60
N ASN A 114 1.16 -7.73 17.14
CA ASN A 114 1.61 -7.03 18.36
C ASN A 114 1.64 -5.49 18.17
N GLY A 115 1.83 -5.02 16.95
CA GLY A 115 1.69 -3.60 16.58
C GLY A 115 0.26 -3.17 16.28
N SER A 116 -0.73 -4.06 16.39
CA SER A 116 -2.15 -3.84 16.10
C SER A 116 -2.41 -3.28 14.69
N PHE A 117 -1.68 -3.79 13.68
CA PHE A 117 -1.88 -3.45 12.27
C PHE A 117 -1.80 -4.70 11.37
N GLY A 118 -1.90 -4.55 10.05
CA GLY A 118 -1.98 -5.69 9.13
C GLY A 118 -3.37 -6.32 9.10
N ALA A 119 -3.46 -7.65 9.16
CA ALA A 119 -4.70 -8.39 8.96
C ALA A 119 -5.82 -8.03 9.96
N CYS A 120 -5.48 -7.78 11.22
CA CYS A 120 -6.47 -7.41 12.26
C CYS A 120 -7.22 -6.10 11.95
N LEU A 121 -6.67 -5.23 11.10
CA LEU A 121 -7.36 -4.00 10.69
C LEU A 121 -8.57 -4.25 9.78
N MET A 122 -8.73 -5.44 9.22
CA MET A 122 -9.96 -5.79 8.48
C MET A 122 -11.20 -5.76 9.39
N GLU A 123 -11.04 -5.98 10.69
CA GLU A 123 -12.11 -5.90 11.69
C GLU A 123 -12.47 -4.44 12.09
N THR A 124 -11.63 -3.48 11.68
CA THR A 124 -11.81 -2.06 12.03
C THR A 124 -11.80 -1.17 10.77
N PRO A 125 -12.73 -1.37 9.81
CA PRO A 125 -12.73 -0.65 8.52
C PRO A 125 -12.80 0.87 8.68
N LYS A 126 -13.47 1.38 9.71
CA LYS A 126 -13.55 2.82 10.01
C LYS A 126 -12.18 3.43 10.33
N LEU A 127 -11.32 2.71 11.07
CA LEU A 127 -9.96 3.16 11.35
C LEU A 127 -9.12 3.19 10.06
N VAL A 128 -9.28 2.19 9.21
CA VAL A 128 -8.60 2.16 7.90
C VAL A 128 -9.08 3.32 7.02
N ALA A 129 -10.38 3.59 6.99
CA ALA A 129 -10.97 4.73 6.29
C ALA A 129 -10.38 6.07 6.79
N GLU A 130 -10.25 6.24 8.12
CA GLU A 130 -9.61 7.42 8.70
C GLU A 130 -8.15 7.55 8.29
N CYS A 131 -7.37 6.45 8.32
CA CYS A 131 -6.00 6.44 7.83
C CYS A 131 -5.92 6.89 6.36
N VAL A 132 -6.76 6.33 5.50
CA VAL A 132 -6.83 6.71 4.08
C VAL A 132 -7.17 8.19 3.91
N LYS A 133 -8.16 8.69 4.66
CA LYS A 133 -8.56 10.09 4.62
C LYS A 133 -7.37 11.01 4.90
N VAL A 134 -6.71 10.82 6.03
CA VAL A 134 -5.59 11.70 6.45
C VAL A 134 -4.39 11.59 5.50
N ILE A 135 -4.13 10.42 4.94
CA ILE A 135 -3.11 10.26 3.88
C ILE A 135 -3.48 11.09 2.66
N LYS A 136 -4.71 10.99 2.14
CA LYS A 136 -5.16 11.69 0.94
C LYS A 136 -5.25 13.20 1.10
N GLU A 137 -5.43 13.70 2.32
CA GLU A 137 -5.37 15.13 2.61
C GLU A 137 -3.95 15.71 2.45
N ASN A 138 -2.92 14.88 2.62
CA ASN A 138 -1.52 15.32 2.63
C ASN A 138 -0.67 14.72 1.49
N CYS A 139 -1.20 13.78 0.73
CA CYS A 139 -0.50 13.04 -0.32
C CYS A 139 -1.34 13.05 -1.61
N GLN A 140 -0.70 13.33 -2.74
CA GLN A 140 -1.38 13.47 -4.05
C GLN A 140 -1.28 12.21 -4.91
N ILE A 141 -0.35 11.29 -4.61
CA ILE A 141 -0.24 10.03 -5.33
C ILE A 141 -1.34 9.06 -4.89
N PRO A 142 -1.69 8.07 -5.73
CA PRO A 142 -2.73 7.11 -5.43
C PRO A 142 -2.52 6.37 -4.12
N VAL A 143 -3.65 6.06 -3.43
CA VAL A 143 -3.66 5.19 -2.26
C VAL A 143 -4.46 3.94 -2.58
N THR A 144 -3.85 2.77 -2.37
CA THR A 144 -4.44 1.45 -2.60
C THR A 144 -4.33 0.59 -1.36
N ILE A 145 -5.05 -0.52 -1.33
CA ILE A 145 -5.07 -1.43 -0.19
C ILE A 145 -4.77 -2.85 -0.62
N LYS A 146 -3.92 -3.53 0.15
CA LYS A 146 -3.74 -4.97 0.02
C LYS A 146 -4.25 -5.65 1.28
N CYS A 147 -5.31 -6.47 1.13
CA CYS A 147 -5.98 -7.16 2.23
C CYS A 147 -6.17 -8.65 1.93
N ARG A 148 -6.86 -9.35 2.83
CA ARG A 148 -7.31 -10.72 2.67
C ARG A 148 -8.80 -10.74 2.33
N ILE A 149 -9.32 -11.93 2.00
CA ILE A 149 -10.77 -12.16 1.84
C ILE A 149 -11.49 -12.07 3.21
N GLY A 150 -10.79 -12.42 4.30
CA GLY A 150 -11.30 -12.36 5.67
C GLY A 150 -10.19 -12.67 6.67
N VAL A 151 -10.48 -12.52 7.95
CA VAL A 151 -9.60 -12.86 9.07
C VAL A 151 -10.40 -13.56 10.15
N ASP A 152 -9.79 -14.55 10.78
CA ASP A 152 -10.36 -15.32 11.89
C ASP A 152 -11.82 -15.79 11.61
N ASP A 153 -12.77 -15.47 12.46
CA ASP A 153 -14.19 -15.83 12.33
C ASP A 153 -15.02 -14.80 11.51
N MET A 154 -14.39 -13.88 10.81
CA MET A 154 -15.08 -12.88 9.99
C MET A 154 -15.83 -13.56 8.83
N ASP A 155 -17.10 -13.19 8.61
CA ASP A 155 -17.84 -13.63 7.42
C ASP A 155 -17.11 -13.16 6.16
N GLU A 156 -16.66 -14.11 5.33
CA GLU A 156 -15.80 -13.85 4.18
C GLU A 156 -16.44 -12.91 3.14
N ILE A 157 -17.76 -12.99 2.97
CA ILE A 157 -18.49 -12.16 2.01
C ILE A 157 -18.88 -10.83 2.66
N LYS A 158 -19.67 -10.87 3.72
CA LYS A 158 -20.21 -9.65 4.35
C LYS A 158 -19.12 -8.81 4.99
N GLY A 159 -18.10 -9.45 5.56
CA GLY A 159 -16.98 -8.75 6.17
C GLY A 159 -16.13 -8.04 5.13
N LEU A 160 -15.83 -8.69 4.01
CA LEU A 160 -15.11 -8.08 2.90
C LEU A 160 -15.93 -6.95 2.25
N ASP A 161 -17.22 -7.18 1.97
CA ASP A 161 -18.11 -6.17 1.39
C ASP A 161 -18.15 -4.92 2.28
N ASN A 162 -18.41 -5.10 3.57
CA ASN A 162 -18.42 -3.97 4.53
C ASN A 162 -17.07 -3.24 4.59
N PHE A 163 -15.95 -3.97 4.55
CA PHE A 163 -14.62 -3.37 4.53
C PHE A 163 -14.38 -2.55 3.26
N VAL A 164 -14.70 -3.11 2.10
CA VAL A 164 -14.52 -2.46 0.80
C VAL A 164 -15.44 -1.24 0.70
N ASP A 165 -16.70 -1.37 1.08
CA ASP A 165 -17.68 -0.27 1.04
C ASP A 165 -17.23 0.90 1.89
N GLU A 166 -16.88 0.68 3.16
CA GLU A 166 -16.45 1.74 4.09
C GLU A 166 -15.21 2.48 3.57
N VAL A 167 -14.23 1.74 3.06
CA VAL A 167 -12.95 2.32 2.63
C VAL A 167 -13.04 2.96 1.25
N SER A 168 -13.86 2.43 0.34
CA SER A 168 -14.03 2.97 -1.01
C SER A 168 -14.70 4.35 -1.00
N LEU A 169 -15.52 4.67 0.01
CA LEU A 169 -16.10 6.00 0.21
C LEU A 169 -15.03 7.11 0.29
N LEU A 170 -13.83 6.78 0.72
CA LEU A 170 -12.69 7.70 0.77
C LEU A 170 -11.92 7.78 -0.57
N GLY A 171 -12.47 7.15 -1.63
CA GLY A 171 -11.92 7.20 -2.98
C GLY A 171 -10.71 6.28 -3.21
N VAL A 172 -10.59 5.20 -2.44
CA VAL A 172 -9.75 4.06 -2.80
C VAL A 172 -10.41 3.33 -3.98
N LYS A 173 -9.66 3.14 -5.07
CA LYS A 173 -10.18 2.54 -6.31
C LYS A 173 -9.63 1.13 -6.58
N LEU A 174 -8.57 0.73 -5.88
CA LEU A 174 -7.91 -0.55 -6.08
C LEU A 174 -7.68 -1.26 -4.75
N PHE A 175 -8.26 -2.45 -4.66
CA PHE A 175 -8.06 -3.41 -3.59
C PHE A 175 -7.40 -4.66 -4.16
N ILE A 176 -6.28 -5.09 -3.57
CA ILE A 176 -5.57 -6.30 -3.91
C ILE A 176 -5.93 -7.34 -2.86
N ILE A 177 -6.79 -8.29 -3.23
CA ILE A 177 -7.40 -9.25 -2.31
C ILE A 177 -6.69 -10.60 -2.44
N LEU A 178 -6.16 -11.11 -1.33
CA LEU A 178 -5.54 -12.42 -1.24
C LEU A 178 -6.51 -13.41 -0.60
N SER A 179 -6.84 -14.48 -1.34
CA SER A 179 -7.49 -15.67 -0.80
C SER A 179 -6.48 -16.81 -0.71
N LEU A 180 -6.37 -17.45 0.44
CA LEU A 180 -5.58 -18.68 0.63
C LEU A 180 -6.46 -19.93 0.70
N ILE A 181 -7.79 -19.76 0.65
CA ILE A 181 -8.76 -20.85 0.81
C ILE A 181 -8.82 -21.72 -0.44
N HIS A 182 -8.51 -21.14 -1.60
CA HIS A 182 -8.61 -21.81 -2.90
C HIS A 182 -7.25 -22.25 -3.45
N ILE A 183 -6.22 -22.27 -2.63
CA ILE A 183 -4.91 -22.83 -2.92
C ILE A 183 -4.76 -24.15 -2.15
#